data_b57c0bab74d557762d1abe7afc8d0ca7
#
_entry.id   b57c0bab74d557762d1abe7afc8d0ca7
#
_cell.length_a   1.000
_cell.length_b   1.000
_cell.length_c   1.000
_cell.angle_alpha   90.00
_cell.angle_beta   90.00
_cell.angle_gamma   90.00
#
_symmetry.space_group_name_H-M   'P 1'
#
loop_
_entity.id
_entity.type
_entity.pdbx_description
1 polymer ?
#
loop_
_entity_poly.entity_id
_entity_poly.type
_entity_poly.pdbx_seq_one_letter_code
_entity_poly.pdbx_strand_id
1 'polypeptide(L)'
;LPDEDVAFASEPEGSVIRLASDDAGDDAVVAEVYEDYSCPHCGTMATEGHADQLEALNNGDIIVEYHTLNFMDRGSEGHSTKTLALMQRIAETGDARLLWNVHTMMMEDINQAASWDSEQLAERLDMMDAPSDLVDDVRNGLDLSGAKESGTANGERLNGIIGSISSPHVIVDGNDVLQNVQQGGLGEWVNAALEAGRA
;
A
#
# COMPACT_ATOMS: atom_id res chain seq x y z
N LEU A 1 -5.28 -0.47 17.79
CA LEU A 1 -4.29 -0.39 16.72
C LEU A 1 -4.00 -1.80 16.23
N PRO A 2 -3.78 -2.00 14.93
CA PRO A 2 -3.32 -3.28 14.40
C PRO A 2 -1.96 -3.66 15.00
N ASP A 3 -1.74 -4.97 15.20
CA ASP A 3 -0.53 -5.51 15.83
C ASP A 3 -0.29 -6.95 15.37
N GLU A 4 -0.12 -7.13 14.05
CA GLU A 4 0.12 -8.42 13.43
C GLU A 4 1.59 -8.65 13.13
N ASP A 5 2.07 -9.86 13.36
CA ASP A 5 3.39 -10.29 12.94
C ASP A 5 3.40 -10.66 11.45
N VAL A 6 4.51 -10.38 10.79
CA VAL A 6 4.71 -10.68 9.36
C VAL A 6 5.98 -11.49 9.14
N ALA A 7 5.98 -12.35 8.11
CA ALA A 7 7.13 -13.17 7.70
C ALA A 7 7.65 -12.75 6.31
N PHE A 8 7.52 -11.49 5.97
CA PHE A 8 8.05 -10.88 4.76
C PHE A 8 8.84 -9.60 5.08
N ALA A 9 9.69 -9.20 4.16
CA ALA A 9 10.40 -7.92 4.20
C ALA A 9 9.64 -6.84 3.45
N SER A 10 9.89 -5.58 3.78
CA SER A 10 9.45 -4.42 3.03
C SER A 10 10.67 -3.64 2.55
N GLU A 11 10.71 -3.32 1.27
CA GLU A 11 11.82 -2.59 0.65
C GLU A 11 11.30 -1.46 -0.24
N PRO A 12 11.87 -0.24 -0.11
CA PRO A 12 11.59 0.82 -1.06
C PRO A 12 12.33 0.56 -2.38
N GLU A 13 11.61 0.55 -3.50
CA GLU A 13 12.17 0.39 -4.85
C GLU A 13 11.72 1.57 -5.75
N GLY A 14 12.47 2.67 -5.72
CA GLY A 14 12.11 3.87 -6.48
C GLY A 14 10.79 4.46 -6.00
N SER A 15 9.75 4.45 -6.84
CA SER A 15 8.41 4.94 -6.52
C SER A 15 7.49 3.91 -5.85
N VAL A 16 7.99 2.69 -5.63
CA VAL A 16 7.23 1.51 -5.21
C VAL A 16 7.72 1.03 -3.85
N ILE A 17 6.83 0.42 -3.07
CA ILE A 17 7.17 -0.34 -1.87
C ILE A 17 6.89 -1.81 -2.17
N ARG A 18 7.94 -2.64 -2.12
CA ARG A 18 7.86 -4.06 -2.41
C ARG A 18 7.79 -4.87 -1.12
N LEU A 19 6.83 -5.78 -1.04
CA LEU A 19 6.69 -6.76 0.03
C LEU A 19 6.97 -8.16 -0.52
N ALA A 20 7.93 -8.86 0.07
CA ALA A 20 8.28 -10.22 -0.33
C ALA A 20 8.80 -11.02 0.85
N SER A 21 8.38 -12.28 0.96
CA SER A 21 8.97 -13.26 1.87
C SER A 21 10.30 -13.77 1.32
N ASP A 22 11.20 -14.20 2.20
CA ASP A 22 12.43 -14.94 1.83
C ASP A 22 12.10 -16.29 1.17
N ASP A 23 10.88 -16.82 1.41
CA ASP A 23 10.38 -18.06 0.80
C ASP A 23 9.81 -17.84 -0.62
N ALA A 24 9.69 -16.60 -1.08
CA ALA A 24 9.20 -16.29 -2.43
C ALA A 24 10.22 -16.75 -3.47
N GLY A 25 9.87 -17.80 -4.22
CA GLY A 25 10.66 -18.34 -5.31
C GLY A 25 10.41 -17.65 -6.66
N ASP A 26 11.03 -18.18 -7.71
CA ASP A 26 10.87 -17.67 -9.07
C ASP A 26 9.44 -17.83 -9.62
N ASP A 27 8.62 -18.64 -8.97
CA ASP A 27 7.21 -18.91 -9.28
C ASP A 27 6.22 -18.08 -8.46
N ALA A 28 6.72 -17.24 -7.56
CA ALA A 28 5.87 -16.30 -6.81
C ALA A 28 5.22 -15.29 -7.78
N VAL A 29 3.92 -15.08 -7.60
CA VAL A 29 3.17 -14.13 -8.43
C VAL A 29 3.50 -12.70 -8.01
N VAL A 30 3.90 -11.86 -8.94
CA VAL A 30 4.09 -10.43 -8.69
C VAL A 30 2.80 -9.68 -8.99
N ALA A 31 2.22 -9.06 -7.97
CA ALA A 31 1.04 -8.22 -8.07
C ALA A 31 1.40 -6.75 -7.86
N GLU A 32 1.24 -5.94 -8.90
CA GLU A 32 1.34 -4.48 -8.81
C GLU A 32 0.00 -3.93 -8.30
N VAL A 33 -0.05 -3.44 -7.06
CA VAL A 33 -1.26 -2.90 -6.43
C VAL A 33 -1.25 -1.39 -6.54
N TYR A 34 -2.22 -0.85 -7.29
CA TYR A 34 -2.43 0.59 -7.45
C TYR A 34 -3.56 1.03 -6.54
N GLU A 35 -3.21 1.78 -5.52
CA GLU A 35 -4.13 2.27 -4.48
C GLU A 35 -3.90 3.73 -4.14
N ASP A 36 -4.94 4.40 -3.63
CA ASP A 36 -4.87 5.77 -3.12
C ASP A 36 -5.50 5.79 -1.72
N TYR A 37 -4.79 6.34 -0.75
CA TYR A 37 -5.24 6.37 0.66
C TYR A 37 -6.47 7.24 0.93
N SER A 38 -6.97 7.95 -0.08
CA SER A 38 -8.25 8.65 -0.03
C SER A 38 -9.38 7.91 -0.75
N CYS A 39 -9.11 6.73 -1.33
CA CYS A 39 -10.06 5.97 -2.12
C CYS A 39 -10.85 4.95 -1.26
N PRO A 40 -12.18 5.11 -1.08
CA PRO A 40 -12.97 4.17 -0.28
C PRO A 40 -12.94 2.73 -0.80
N HIS A 41 -12.89 2.54 -2.11
CA HIS A 41 -12.78 1.19 -2.70
C HIS A 41 -11.42 0.54 -2.44
N CYS A 42 -10.34 1.33 -2.31
CA CYS A 42 -9.04 0.82 -1.88
C CYS A 42 -9.10 0.34 -0.43
N GLY A 43 -9.75 1.09 0.46
CA GLY A 43 -10.01 0.65 1.83
C GLY A 43 -10.82 -0.65 1.90
N THR A 44 -11.86 -0.80 1.07
CA THR A 44 -12.63 -2.05 0.96
C THR A 44 -11.74 -3.21 0.50
N MET A 45 -10.96 -3.01 -0.56
CA MET A 45 -10.05 -4.02 -1.10
C MET A 45 -9.01 -4.45 -0.06
N ALA A 46 -8.38 -3.49 0.61
CA ALA A 46 -7.38 -3.75 1.64
C ALA A 46 -7.98 -4.49 2.85
N THR A 47 -9.16 -4.08 3.32
CA THR A 47 -9.79 -4.67 4.51
C THR A 47 -10.34 -6.07 4.23
N GLU A 48 -11.06 -6.26 3.13
CA GLU A 48 -11.68 -7.55 2.79
C GLU A 48 -10.64 -8.58 2.33
N GLY A 49 -9.57 -8.17 1.63
CA GLY A 49 -8.49 -9.03 1.17
C GLY A 49 -7.36 -9.24 2.18
N HIS A 50 -7.44 -8.62 3.36
CA HIS A 50 -6.34 -8.53 4.33
C HIS A 50 -5.78 -9.90 4.74
N ALA A 51 -6.63 -10.82 5.16
CA ALA A 51 -6.22 -12.14 5.64
C ALA A 51 -5.55 -12.98 4.53
N ASP A 52 -6.14 -12.98 3.34
CA ASP A 52 -5.62 -13.72 2.19
C ASP A 52 -4.28 -13.13 1.72
N GLN A 53 -4.14 -11.80 1.75
CA GLN A 53 -2.89 -11.12 1.41
C GLN A 53 -1.78 -11.46 2.41
N LEU A 54 -2.07 -11.39 3.72
CA LEU A 54 -1.12 -11.72 4.77
C LEU A 54 -0.64 -13.17 4.65
N GLU A 55 -1.57 -14.11 4.44
CA GLU A 55 -1.26 -15.53 4.28
C GLU A 55 -0.38 -15.76 3.04
N ALA A 56 -0.78 -15.24 1.88
CA ALA A 56 -0.05 -15.43 0.63
C ALA A 56 1.36 -14.79 0.66
N LEU A 57 1.52 -13.61 1.27
CA LEU A 57 2.82 -12.98 1.48
C LEU A 57 3.71 -13.81 2.42
N ASN A 58 3.18 -14.23 3.57
CA ASN A 58 3.94 -15.02 4.55
C ASN A 58 4.38 -16.38 3.97
N ASN A 59 3.57 -16.99 3.10
CA ASN A 59 3.90 -18.25 2.43
C ASN A 59 4.84 -18.09 1.24
N GLY A 60 5.10 -16.85 0.77
CA GLY A 60 5.89 -16.61 -0.43
C GLY A 60 5.18 -16.92 -1.75
N ASP A 61 3.84 -17.08 -1.73
CA ASP A 61 3.03 -17.32 -2.93
C ASP A 61 2.91 -16.08 -3.82
N ILE A 62 2.94 -14.90 -3.19
CA ILE A 62 2.79 -13.61 -3.84
C ILE A 62 3.88 -12.63 -3.39
N ILE A 63 4.28 -11.77 -4.31
CA ILE A 63 5.05 -10.56 -4.05
C ILE A 63 4.11 -9.39 -4.35
N VAL A 64 3.99 -8.46 -3.43
CA VAL A 64 3.15 -7.28 -3.61
C VAL A 64 4.02 -6.05 -3.81
N GLU A 65 3.74 -5.31 -4.87
CA GLU A 65 4.33 -4.02 -5.16
C GLU A 65 3.27 -2.94 -5.02
N TYR A 66 3.35 -2.14 -3.95
CA TYR A 66 2.47 -1.00 -3.76
C TYR A 66 2.92 0.17 -4.63
N HIS A 67 2.17 0.41 -5.70
CA HIS A 67 2.26 1.57 -6.58
C HIS A 67 1.27 2.63 -6.10
N THR A 68 1.53 3.23 -4.95
CA THR A 68 0.60 4.17 -4.31
C THR A 68 0.43 5.42 -5.16
N LEU A 69 -0.82 5.81 -5.34
CA LEU A 69 -1.27 6.98 -6.10
C LEU A 69 -1.59 8.15 -5.15
N ASN A 70 -1.61 9.34 -5.70
CA ASN A 70 -2.03 10.56 -5.00
C ASN A 70 -2.96 11.45 -5.84
N PHE A 71 -3.59 10.87 -6.87
CA PHE A 71 -4.41 11.61 -7.82
C PHE A 71 -5.68 12.22 -7.18
N MET A 72 -6.16 11.62 -6.08
CA MET A 72 -7.33 12.14 -5.36
C MET A 72 -7.07 13.46 -4.64
N ASP A 73 -5.83 13.81 -4.37
CA ASP A 73 -5.43 15.13 -3.87
C ASP A 73 -5.54 16.24 -4.93
N ARG A 74 -5.73 15.89 -6.21
CA ARG A 74 -5.92 16.85 -7.32
C ARG A 74 -4.82 17.90 -7.42
N GLY A 75 -3.57 17.48 -7.16
CA GLY A 75 -2.39 18.34 -7.19
C GLY A 75 -2.13 19.14 -5.91
N SER A 76 -2.95 18.97 -4.86
CA SER A 76 -2.68 19.53 -3.53
C SER A 76 -1.80 18.59 -2.69
N GLU A 77 -1.36 19.05 -1.52
CA GLU A 77 -0.67 18.25 -0.51
C GLU A 77 -1.68 17.71 0.51
N GLY A 78 -2.60 16.87 0.02
CA GLY A 78 -3.69 16.29 0.81
C GLY A 78 -3.31 15.01 1.53
N HIS A 79 -4.34 14.27 1.93
CA HIS A 79 -4.20 13.03 2.71
C HIS A 79 -3.43 11.95 1.93
N SER A 80 -3.73 11.78 0.63
CA SER A 80 -3.06 10.78 -0.22
C SER A 80 -1.54 10.97 -0.27
N THR A 81 -1.10 12.21 -0.55
CA THR A 81 0.34 12.54 -0.61
C THR A 81 1.04 12.41 0.73
N LYS A 82 0.40 12.86 1.82
CA LYS A 82 0.95 12.79 3.18
C LYS A 82 1.09 11.33 3.64
N THR A 83 0.09 10.49 3.37
CA THR A 83 0.15 9.07 3.72
C THR A 83 1.18 8.34 2.87
N LEU A 84 1.28 8.63 1.58
CA LEU A 84 2.36 8.08 0.74
C LEU A 84 3.75 8.44 1.29
N ALA A 85 3.97 9.69 1.72
CA ALA A 85 5.23 10.10 2.34
C ALA A 85 5.51 9.33 3.64
N LEU A 86 4.48 9.13 4.46
CA LEU A 86 4.58 8.32 5.68
C LEU A 86 5.01 6.89 5.36
N MET A 87 4.33 6.23 4.42
CA MET A 87 4.62 4.84 4.05
C MET A 87 6.03 4.69 3.47
N GLN A 88 6.49 5.64 2.65
CA GLN A 88 7.87 5.66 2.16
C GLN A 88 8.88 5.80 3.29
N ARG A 89 8.62 6.70 4.24
CA ARG A 89 9.50 6.90 5.40
C ARG A 89 9.55 5.66 6.32
N ILE A 90 8.43 4.94 6.47
CA ILE A 90 8.41 3.66 7.19
C ILE A 90 9.20 2.60 6.42
N ALA A 91 9.01 2.49 5.11
CA ALA A 91 9.74 1.51 4.29
C ALA A 91 11.27 1.70 4.38
N GLU A 92 11.75 2.94 4.49
CA GLU A 92 13.18 3.24 4.70
C GLU A 92 13.74 2.68 6.01
N THR A 93 12.91 2.40 7.01
CA THR A 93 13.34 1.76 8.27
C THR A 93 13.59 0.27 8.11
N GLY A 94 13.04 -0.36 7.07
CA GLY A 94 13.05 -1.81 6.87
C GLY A 94 12.10 -2.58 7.81
N ASP A 95 11.28 -1.88 8.61
CA ASP A 95 10.32 -2.50 9.51
C ASP A 95 9.03 -2.88 8.78
N ALA A 96 8.99 -4.10 8.23
CA ALA A 96 7.85 -4.62 7.49
C ALA A 96 6.60 -4.79 8.38
N ARG A 97 6.77 -5.14 9.68
CA ARG A 97 5.67 -5.25 10.63
C ARG A 97 5.01 -3.90 10.85
N LEU A 98 5.79 -2.85 11.10
CA LEU A 98 5.27 -1.49 11.24
C LEU A 98 4.56 -1.05 9.96
N LEU A 99 5.18 -1.26 8.79
CA LEU A 99 4.61 -0.89 7.49
C LEU A 99 3.25 -1.55 7.26
N TRP A 100 3.14 -2.87 7.49
CA TRP A 100 1.91 -3.63 7.35
C TRP A 100 0.80 -3.12 8.26
N ASN A 101 1.10 -2.94 9.54
CA ASN A 101 0.12 -2.51 10.53
C ASN A 101 -0.31 -1.05 10.33
N VAL A 102 0.60 -0.16 9.88
CA VAL A 102 0.23 1.22 9.53
C VAL A 102 -0.61 1.26 8.26
N HIS A 103 -0.30 0.46 7.23
CA HIS A 103 -1.14 0.33 6.05
C HIS A 103 -2.57 -0.08 6.44
N THR A 104 -2.71 -1.11 7.26
CA THR A 104 -3.99 -1.58 7.78
C THR A 104 -4.74 -0.46 8.51
N MET A 105 -4.07 0.23 9.44
CA MET A 105 -4.66 1.34 10.19
C MET A 105 -5.16 2.48 9.29
N MET A 106 -4.40 2.81 8.23
CA MET A 106 -4.76 3.90 7.31
C MET A 106 -5.89 3.54 6.35
N MET A 107 -6.06 2.24 6.03
CA MET A 107 -7.07 1.74 5.09
C MET A 107 -8.37 1.29 5.75
N GLU A 108 -8.36 0.91 7.04
CA GLU A 108 -9.52 0.38 7.76
C GLU A 108 -10.65 1.43 7.88
N ASP A 109 -10.32 2.67 8.21
CA ASP A 109 -11.25 3.81 8.20
C ASP A 109 -10.56 5.05 7.63
N ILE A 110 -10.60 5.17 6.32
CA ILE A 110 -9.96 6.25 5.56
C ILE A 110 -10.43 7.65 6.03
N ASN A 111 -11.71 7.80 6.36
CA ASN A 111 -12.23 9.10 6.81
C ASN A 111 -11.67 9.47 8.18
N GLN A 112 -11.55 8.50 9.08
CA GLN A 112 -10.94 8.71 10.38
C GLN A 112 -9.45 9.03 10.22
N ALA A 113 -8.71 8.23 9.44
CA ALA A 113 -7.30 8.44 9.17
C ALA A 113 -7.03 9.83 8.57
N ALA A 114 -7.85 10.27 7.62
CA ALA A 114 -7.75 11.59 7.00
C ALA A 114 -8.06 12.75 7.97
N SER A 115 -8.70 12.49 9.09
CA SER A 115 -9.02 13.50 10.11
C SER A 115 -7.90 13.75 11.11
N TRP A 116 -6.90 12.85 11.18
CA TRP A 116 -5.81 13.00 12.14
C TRP A 116 -4.84 14.10 11.73
N ASP A 117 -4.47 14.93 12.71
CA ASP A 117 -3.35 15.84 12.58
C ASP A 117 -1.99 15.13 12.82
N SER A 118 -0.89 15.85 12.64
CA SER A 118 0.46 15.28 12.78
C SER A 118 0.73 14.75 14.17
N GLU A 119 0.23 15.42 15.24
CA GLU A 119 0.43 14.96 16.62
C GLU A 119 -0.35 13.67 16.89
N GLN A 120 -1.62 13.61 16.47
CA GLN A 120 -2.46 12.42 16.63
C GLN A 120 -1.89 11.21 15.86
N LEU A 121 -1.30 11.44 14.70
CA LEU A 121 -0.65 10.39 13.91
C LEU A 121 0.66 9.95 14.58
N ALA A 122 1.48 10.90 15.06
CA ALA A 122 2.72 10.61 15.78
C ALA A 122 2.47 9.80 17.07
N GLU A 123 1.43 10.14 17.84
CA GLU A 123 1.02 9.37 19.02
C GLU A 123 0.67 7.91 18.69
N ARG A 124 -0.02 7.67 17.56
CA ARG A 124 -0.36 6.30 17.13
C ARG A 124 0.87 5.51 16.75
N LEU A 125 1.80 6.15 16.04
CA LEU A 125 3.07 5.51 15.66
C LEU A 125 3.92 5.16 16.91
N ASP A 126 3.97 6.06 17.89
CA ASP A 126 4.64 5.80 19.16
C ASP A 126 4.01 4.61 19.90
N MET A 127 2.68 4.51 19.91
CA MET A 127 1.95 3.36 20.47
C MET A 127 2.17 2.04 19.70
N MET A 128 2.66 2.10 18.48
CA MET A 128 3.03 0.96 17.63
C MET A 128 4.52 0.64 17.67
N ASP A 129 5.24 1.20 18.65
CA ASP A 129 6.68 1.04 18.84
C ASP A 129 7.53 1.52 17.64
N ALA A 130 7.04 2.52 16.89
CA ALA A 130 7.78 3.10 15.78
C ALA A 130 9.08 3.77 16.26
N PRO A 131 10.16 3.78 15.45
CA PRO A 131 11.39 4.48 15.78
C PRO A 131 11.13 5.95 16.13
N SER A 132 11.79 6.45 17.17
CA SER A 132 11.55 7.81 17.68
C SER A 132 11.85 8.91 16.65
N ASP A 133 12.83 8.71 15.77
CA ASP A 133 13.13 9.63 14.67
C ASP A 133 12.00 9.70 13.64
N LEU A 134 11.36 8.58 13.33
CA LEU A 134 10.15 8.55 12.49
C LEU A 134 8.99 9.31 13.16
N VAL A 135 8.74 9.06 14.43
CA VAL A 135 7.69 9.74 15.21
C VAL A 135 7.92 11.26 15.22
N ASP A 136 9.17 11.68 15.42
CA ASP A 136 9.55 13.10 15.40
C ASP A 136 9.42 13.71 13.98
N ASP A 137 9.81 12.99 12.93
CA ASP A 137 9.63 13.43 11.54
C ASP A 137 8.15 13.69 11.24
N VAL A 138 7.25 12.77 11.64
CA VAL A 138 5.79 12.93 11.45
C VAL A 138 5.26 14.12 12.23
N ARG A 139 5.68 14.29 13.50
CA ARG A 139 5.25 15.40 14.36
C ARG A 139 5.66 16.76 13.80
N ASN A 140 6.86 16.85 13.23
CA ASN A 140 7.41 18.08 12.66
C ASN A 140 6.99 18.34 11.20
N GLY A 141 6.35 17.40 10.55
CA GLY A 141 5.94 17.44 9.15
C GLY A 141 6.95 16.77 8.21
N LEU A 142 6.47 15.73 7.51
CA LEU A 142 7.27 14.98 6.54
C LEU A 142 7.61 15.83 5.31
N ASP A 143 8.76 15.56 4.70
CA ASP A 143 9.05 16.02 3.34
C ASP A 143 8.17 15.28 2.33
N LEU A 144 7.37 16.02 1.56
CA LEU A 144 6.40 15.46 0.63
C LEU A 144 6.93 15.38 -0.81
N SER A 145 8.14 15.85 -1.07
CA SER A 145 8.69 15.95 -2.44
C SER A 145 8.79 14.58 -3.11
N GLY A 146 9.38 13.59 -2.41
CA GLY A 146 9.49 12.21 -2.91
C GLY A 146 8.14 11.55 -3.14
N ALA A 147 7.17 11.79 -2.26
CA ALA A 147 5.81 11.25 -2.41
C ALA A 147 5.08 11.83 -3.62
N LYS A 148 5.25 13.13 -3.90
CA LYS A 148 4.69 13.76 -5.10
C LYS A 148 5.26 13.16 -6.38
N GLU A 149 6.58 12.99 -6.44
CA GLU A 149 7.26 12.38 -7.58
C GLU A 149 6.82 10.92 -7.78
N SER A 150 6.76 10.14 -6.70
CA SER A 150 6.35 8.74 -6.74
C SER A 150 4.89 8.57 -7.15
N GLY A 151 3.97 9.35 -6.56
CA GLY A 151 2.56 9.30 -6.93
C GLY A 151 2.33 9.64 -8.40
N THR A 152 3.07 10.61 -8.94
CA THR A 152 3.04 10.97 -10.36
C THR A 152 3.57 9.83 -11.23
N ALA A 153 4.74 9.28 -10.89
CA ALA A 153 5.36 8.19 -11.65
C ALA A 153 4.46 6.93 -11.68
N ASN A 154 3.86 6.58 -10.54
CA ASN A 154 2.94 5.45 -10.44
C ASN A 154 1.66 5.69 -11.27
N GLY A 155 1.12 6.91 -11.26
CA GLY A 155 -0.02 7.29 -12.09
C GLY A 155 0.29 7.21 -13.59
N GLU A 156 1.44 7.68 -14.02
CA GLU A 156 1.90 7.60 -15.41
C GLU A 156 2.09 6.14 -15.85
N ARG A 157 2.68 5.30 -14.98
CA ARG A 157 2.82 3.87 -15.25
C ARG A 157 1.45 3.20 -15.44
N LEU A 158 0.52 3.42 -14.51
CA LEU A 158 -0.84 2.87 -14.62
C LEU A 158 -1.54 3.33 -15.90
N ASN A 159 -1.45 4.64 -16.20
CA ASN A 159 -2.03 5.19 -17.43
C ASN A 159 -1.46 4.53 -18.70
N GLY A 160 -0.18 4.15 -18.68
CA GLY A 160 0.44 3.39 -19.77
C GLY A 160 -0.11 1.98 -19.94
N ILE A 161 -0.64 1.37 -18.88
CA ILE A 161 -1.19 0.00 -18.88
C ILE A 161 -2.67 0.00 -19.23
N ILE A 162 -3.48 0.82 -18.53
CA ILE A 162 -4.95 0.78 -18.66
C ILE A 162 -5.56 2.00 -19.37
N GLY A 163 -4.76 3.01 -19.69
CA GLY A 163 -5.22 4.22 -20.40
C GLY A 163 -5.90 5.27 -19.50
N SER A 164 -5.81 5.14 -18.19
CA SER A 164 -6.38 6.10 -17.23
C SER A 164 -5.64 6.07 -15.89
N ILE A 165 -5.90 7.06 -15.03
CA ILE A 165 -5.44 7.07 -13.64
C ILE A 165 -6.67 6.93 -12.76
N SER A 166 -6.83 5.78 -12.12
CA SER A 166 -7.94 5.44 -11.22
C SER A 166 -7.48 4.39 -10.20
N SER A 167 -8.28 4.09 -9.20
CA SER A 167 -7.99 3.09 -8.16
C SER A 167 -9.26 2.43 -7.62
N PRO A 168 -9.19 1.20 -7.08
CA PRO A 168 -8.00 0.33 -7.07
C PRO A 168 -7.80 -0.40 -8.41
N HIS A 169 -6.57 -0.83 -8.67
CA HIS A 169 -6.22 -1.79 -9.73
C HIS A 169 -5.17 -2.76 -9.20
N VAL A 170 -5.20 -3.99 -9.68
CA VAL A 170 -4.16 -5.01 -9.41
C VAL A 170 -3.71 -5.57 -10.74
N ILE A 171 -2.45 -5.34 -11.08
CA ILE A 171 -1.87 -5.75 -12.36
C ILE A 171 -0.96 -6.96 -12.14
N VAL A 172 -1.23 -8.03 -12.88
CA VAL A 172 -0.39 -9.24 -12.93
C VAL A 172 -0.06 -9.48 -14.40
N ASP A 173 1.22 -9.55 -14.73
CA ASP A 173 1.71 -9.75 -16.11
C ASP A 173 1.07 -8.77 -17.12
N GLY A 174 0.90 -7.51 -16.71
CA GLY A 174 0.33 -6.44 -17.54
C GLY A 174 -1.20 -6.44 -17.67
N ASN A 175 -1.90 -7.34 -16.97
CA ASN A 175 -3.35 -7.44 -17.00
C ASN A 175 -3.97 -7.04 -15.67
N ASP A 176 -5.03 -6.25 -15.72
CA ASP A 176 -5.79 -5.86 -14.53
C ASP A 176 -6.74 -7.00 -14.12
N VAL A 177 -6.37 -7.68 -13.02
CA VAL A 177 -7.11 -8.84 -12.53
C VAL A 177 -8.42 -8.48 -11.83
N LEU A 178 -8.59 -7.22 -11.39
CA LEU A 178 -9.85 -6.77 -10.77
C LEU A 178 -11.01 -6.72 -11.77
N GLN A 179 -10.74 -6.66 -13.08
CA GLN A 179 -11.78 -6.76 -14.11
C GLN A 179 -12.51 -8.11 -14.10
N ASN A 180 -11.87 -9.15 -13.56
CA ASN A 180 -12.42 -10.51 -13.48
C ASN A 180 -13.11 -10.77 -12.12
N VAL A 181 -12.98 -9.86 -11.17
CA VAL A 181 -13.62 -9.95 -9.86
C VAL A 181 -15.04 -9.42 -9.97
N GLN A 182 -16.02 -10.18 -9.46
CA GLN A 182 -17.43 -9.77 -9.48
C GLN A 182 -17.66 -8.51 -8.67
N GLN A 183 -18.65 -7.71 -9.05
CA GLN A 183 -19.02 -6.50 -8.35
C GLN A 183 -19.35 -6.81 -6.87
N GLY A 184 -18.60 -6.17 -5.94
CA GLY A 184 -18.67 -6.46 -4.50
C GLY A 184 -17.66 -7.50 -4.01
N GLY A 185 -16.81 -8.05 -4.88
CA GLY A 185 -15.79 -9.05 -4.53
C GLY A 185 -14.36 -8.51 -4.51
N LEU A 186 -14.13 -7.24 -4.14
CA LEU A 186 -12.77 -6.67 -4.09
C LEU A 186 -11.83 -7.43 -3.15
N GLY A 187 -12.35 -8.09 -2.11
CA GLY A 187 -11.58 -8.97 -1.23
C GLY A 187 -10.95 -10.18 -1.91
N GLU A 188 -11.51 -10.62 -3.05
CA GLU A 188 -11.00 -11.77 -3.81
C GLU A 188 -9.78 -11.45 -4.69
N TRP A 189 -9.23 -10.24 -4.60
CA TRP A 189 -8.15 -9.79 -5.47
C TRP A 189 -6.89 -10.67 -5.38
N VAL A 190 -6.58 -11.20 -4.19
CA VAL A 190 -5.41 -12.08 -3.98
C VAL A 190 -5.59 -13.38 -4.75
N ASN A 191 -6.76 -14.01 -4.62
CA ASN A 191 -7.08 -15.23 -5.35
C ASN A 191 -7.07 -14.99 -6.86
N ALA A 192 -7.62 -13.86 -7.33
CA ALA A 192 -7.59 -13.48 -8.73
C ALA A 192 -6.16 -13.27 -9.25
N ALA A 193 -5.28 -12.65 -8.44
CA ALA A 193 -3.87 -12.47 -8.79
C ALA A 193 -3.13 -13.81 -8.88
N LEU A 194 -3.32 -14.70 -7.89
CA LEU A 194 -2.70 -16.03 -7.89
C LEU A 194 -3.16 -16.90 -9.06
N GLU A 195 -4.45 -16.86 -9.41
CA GLU A 195 -4.98 -17.55 -10.59
C GLU A 195 -4.37 -17.03 -11.90
N ALA A 196 -4.26 -15.70 -12.04
CA ALA A 196 -3.70 -15.07 -13.23
C ALA A 196 -2.20 -15.37 -13.40
N GLY A 197 -1.41 -15.35 -12.33
CA GLY A 197 0.02 -15.59 -12.39
C GLY A 197 0.40 -17.07 -12.57
N ARG A 198 -0.55 -18.00 -12.35
CA ARG A 198 -0.35 -19.45 -12.54
C ARG A 198 -0.89 -19.96 -13.88
N ALA A 199 -1.53 -19.10 -14.68
CA ALA A 199 -2.07 -19.42 -15.98
C ALA A 199 -1.01 -19.37 -17.06
#